data_f8409368a53daec8740819adfa81a056
#
_entry.id   f8409368a53daec8740819adfa81a056
#
_cell.length_a   1.000
_cell.length_b   1.000
_cell.length_c   1.000
_cell.angle_alpha   90.00
_cell.angle_beta   90.00
_cell.angle_gamma   90.00
#
_symmetry.space_group_name_H-M   'P 1'
#
loop_
_entity.id
_entity.type
_entity.pdbx_description
1 polymer ?
#
loop_
_entity_poly.entity_id
_entity_poly.type
_entity_poly.pdbx_seq_one_letter_code
_entity_poly.pdbx_strand_id
1 'polypeptide(L)'
;MRYEHLKTDYYNFGTHEDEVCRDYGDWFPTASLSMPLGNVQLSLSYRRDIERPNYSNLSSYTVYINRYTYQSGNPYLKPMYIHSLVLNCAYKWMNMTVNYSRINDAPTMSTEPYPGYDDPLVSLIRPINTRDDYNQLLLHIALRPVIGCWHPYWSAYVIFRDYKSPCADGSTITLNHPYASFAWQNDIELPRHWRLSLMAQWLPKGDTNNFRITRSVFNSFVGVQRDISLRSLGSLTADLRCYDPFETAKDEGIIFGIRELTSKNPARRTFMLNLTWKFNEARSKYRGSGAGEKQKARM
;
A
#
# COMPACT_ATOMS: atom_id res chain seq x y z
N MET A 1 5.68 4.59 -25.50
CA MET A 1 6.82 5.47 -25.23
C MET A 1 6.30 6.89 -25.06
N ARG A 2 6.67 7.59 -23.98
CA ARG A 2 6.25 8.96 -23.65
C ARG A 2 7.49 9.79 -23.37
N TYR A 3 7.50 11.04 -23.83
CA TYR A 3 8.49 12.05 -23.46
C TYR A 3 7.79 13.11 -22.62
N GLU A 4 8.38 13.50 -21.50
CA GLU A 4 7.93 14.62 -20.68
C GLU A 4 9.06 15.62 -20.54
N HIS A 5 8.73 16.90 -20.71
CA HIS A 5 9.59 18.02 -20.38
C HIS A 5 8.91 18.80 -19.27
N LEU A 6 9.64 19.09 -18.20
CA LEU A 6 9.14 19.84 -17.06
C LEU A 6 10.11 20.93 -16.67
N LYS A 7 9.58 22.14 -16.56
CA LYS A 7 10.27 23.26 -15.94
C LYS A 7 9.51 23.68 -14.69
N THR A 8 10.18 23.73 -13.54
CA THR A 8 9.61 24.18 -12.28
C THR A 8 10.57 25.10 -11.58
N ASP A 9 10.05 26.22 -11.09
CA ASP A 9 10.78 27.16 -10.27
C ASP A 9 10.14 27.14 -8.88
N TYR A 10 10.98 26.91 -7.87
CA TYR A 10 10.59 26.99 -6.48
C TYR A 10 11.33 28.17 -5.84
N TYR A 11 10.63 29.00 -5.12
CA TYR A 11 11.21 30.07 -4.30
C TYR A 11 10.38 30.28 -3.04
N ASN A 12 11.05 30.66 -1.97
CA ASN A 12 10.38 31.05 -0.73
C ASN A 12 9.86 32.47 -0.87
N PHE A 13 8.54 32.66 -0.75
CA PHE A 13 7.86 33.93 -1.03
C PHE A 13 8.28 35.11 -0.10
N GLY A 14 8.93 34.85 1.02
CA GLY A 14 9.34 35.88 1.98
C GLY A 14 10.81 36.29 1.87
N THR A 15 11.69 35.30 1.72
CA THR A 15 13.13 35.50 1.81
C THR A 15 13.85 35.37 0.48
N HIS A 16 13.20 34.80 -0.56
CA HIS A 16 13.83 34.36 -1.80
C HIS A 16 15.04 33.41 -1.60
N GLU A 17 15.18 32.88 -0.39
CA GLU A 17 16.13 31.83 -0.08
C GLU A 17 15.63 30.51 -0.65
N ASP A 18 16.51 29.53 -0.88
CA ASP A 18 16.19 28.19 -1.42
C ASP A 18 15.57 28.21 -2.84
N GLU A 19 15.99 29.16 -3.69
CA GLU A 19 15.58 29.09 -5.10
C GLU A 19 16.08 27.82 -5.77
N VAL A 20 15.16 27.02 -6.27
CA VAL A 20 15.45 25.79 -7.01
C VAL A 20 14.75 25.81 -8.36
N CYS A 21 15.50 26.06 -9.41
CA CYS A 21 15.03 25.95 -10.79
C CYS A 21 15.35 24.55 -11.32
N ARG A 22 14.35 23.89 -11.88
CA ARG A 22 14.49 22.57 -12.51
C ARG A 22 13.96 22.62 -13.92
N ASP A 23 14.82 22.19 -14.84
CA ASP A 23 14.49 22.04 -16.25
C ASP A 23 15.03 20.68 -16.69
N TYR A 24 14.14 19.70 -16.91
CA TYR A 24 14.55 18.38 -17.33
C TYR A 24 13.52 17.72 -18.27
N GLY A 25 14.06 16.91 -19.15
CA GLY A 25 13.26 16.12 -20.09
C GLY A 25 13.59 14.64 -19.95
N ASP A 26 12.56 13.82 -19.83
CA ASP A 26 12.70 12.39 -19.61
C ASP A 26 11.89 11.55 -20.57
N TRP A 27 12.46 10.42 -20.94
CA TRP A 27 11.80 9.41 -21.74
C TRP A 27 11.26 8.28 -20.86
N PHE A 28 10.00 7.91 -21.10
CA PHE A 28 9.31 6.84 -20.37
C PHE A 28 8.96 5.70 -21.34
N PRO A 29 9.92 4.81 -21.60
CA PRO A 29 9.66 3.64 -22.44
C PRO A 29 8.73 2.67 -21.73
N THR A 30 7.83 2.06 -22.51
CA THR A 30 6.98 0.96 -22.10
C THR A 30 7.01 -0.12 -23.18
N ALA A 31 7.09 -1.36 -22.78
CA ALA A 31 6.98 -2.52 -23.66
C ALA A 31 6.15 -3.59 -22.95
N SER A 32 5.31 -4.28 -23.70
CA SER A 32 4.53 -5.39 -23.14
C SER A 32 4.37 -6.50 -24.18
N LEU A 33 4.46 -7.72 -23.70
CA LEU A 33 4.21 -8.92 -24.47
C LEU A 33 3.20 -9.77 -23.71
N SER A 34 2.12 -10.17 -24.37
CA SER A 34 1.12 -11.05 -23.78
C SER A 34 0.92 -12.27 -24.66
N MET A 35 0.90 -13.44 -24.05
CA MET A 35 0.80 -14.72 -24.76
C MET A 35 -0.19 -15.63 -24.06
N PRO A 36 -1.29 -16.01 -24.71
CA PRO A 36 -2.17 -17.08 -24.22
C PRO A 36 -1.55 -18.45 -24.50
N LEU A 37 -1.43 -19.28 -23.48
CA LEU A 37 -0.96 -20.67 -23.54
C LEU A 37 -2.07 -21.60 -23.01
N GLY A 38 -3.03 -21.93 -23.85
CA GLY A 38 -4.20 -22.69 -23.45
C GLY A 38 -5.02 -21.95 -22.39
N ASN A 39 -5.09 -22.50 -21.19
CA ASN A 39 -5.78 -21.88 -20.04
C ASN A 39 -4.91 -20.89 -19.23
N VAL A 40 -3.66 -20.71 -19.61
CA VAL A 40 -2.72 -19.82 -18.94
C VAL A 40 -2.55 -18.56 -19.77
N GLN A 41 -2.62 -17.40 -19.13
CA GLN A 41 -2.26 -16.12 -19.73
C GLN A 41 -0.97 -15.63 -19.10
N LEU A 42 0.05 -15.44 -19.93
CA LEU A 42 1.32 -14.85 -19.53
C LEU A 42 1.41 -13.44 -20.08
N SER A 43 1.88 -12.51 -19.25
CA SER A 43 2.24 -11.18 -19.72
C SER A 43 3.55 -10.73 -19.08
N LEU A 44 4.45 -10.24 -19.90
CA LEU A 44 5.69 -9.61 -19.50
C LEU A 44 5.63 -8.14 -19.88
N SER A 45 5.87 -7.25 -18.93
CA SER A 45 5.87 -5.82 -19.21
C SER A 45 7.07 -5.14 -18.56
N TYR A 46 7.64 -4.21 -19.28
CA TYR A 46 8.65 -3.28 -18.80
C TYR A 46 8.12 -1.87 -18.87
N ARG A 47 8.39 -1.07 -17.83
CA ARG A 47 8.10 0.36 -17.81
C ARG A 47 9.12 1.12 -16.98
N ARG A 48 9.39 2.36 -17.40
CA ARG A 48 10.04 3.37 -16.57
C ARG A 48 8.99 4.37 -16.14
N ASP A 49 8.89 4.62 -14.84
CA ASP A 49 7.98 5.59 -14.24
C ASP A 49 8.79 6.65 -13.49
N ILE A 50 8.16 7.80 -13.26
CA ILE A 50 8.65 8.88 -12.41
C ILE A 50 7.61 9.19 -11.34
N GLU A 51 8.08 9.32 -10.09
CA GLU A 51 7.27 9.81 -8.98
C GLU A 51 7.89 11.12 -8.47
N ARG A 52 7.16 12.20 -8.66
CA ARG A 52 7.61 13.54 -8.27
C ARG A 52 7.21 13.82 -6.83
N PRO A 53 8.08 14.48 -6.04
CA PRO A 53 7.71 14.94 -4.70
C PRO A 53 6.46 15.81 -4.78
N ASN A 54 5.55 15.62 -3.82
CA ASN A 54 4.42 16.53 -3.66
C ASN A 54 4.89 17.89 -3.12
N TYR A 55 4.11 18.94 -3.36
CA TYR A 55 4.48 20.30 -3.01
C TYR A 55 4.73 20.48 -1.50
N SER A 56 4.02 19.75 -0.65
CA SER A 56 4.26 19.77 0.80
C SER A 56 5.66 19.26 1.19
N ASN A 57 6.17 18.27 0.44
CA ASN A 57 7.52 17.74 0.66
C ASN A 57 8.62 18.68 0.12
N LEU A 58 8.27 19.60 -0.77
CA LEU A 58 9.20 20.60 -1.32
C LEU A 58 9.20 21.90 -0.52
N SER A 59 8.20 22.13 0.33
CA SER A 59 8.09 23.37 1.11
C SER A 59 9.15 23.45 2.20
N SER A 60 9.93 24.52 2.25
CA SER A 60 10.91 24.77 3.32
C SER A 60 10.27 25.24 4.63
N TYR A 61 8.94 25.43 4.65
CA TYR A 61 8.23 25.84 5.86
C TYR A 61 8.35 24.80 6.96
N THR A 62 8.77 25.25 8.16
CA THR A 62 8.94 24.38 9.32
C THR A 62 7.69 24.40 10.20
N VAL A 63 7.15 23.21 10.46
CA VAL A 63 5.96 22.98 11.29
C VAL A 63 6.39 22.43 12.64
N TYR A 64 5.86 22.99 13.72
CA TYR A 64 5.98 22.44 15.05
C TYR A 64 5.03 21.25 15.22
N ILE A 65 5.56 20.08 15.51
CA ILE A 65 4.78 18.86 15.75
C ILE A 65 4.57 18.63 17.24
N ASN A 66 5.65 18.69 18.01
CA ASN A 66 5.63 18.57 19.47
C ASN A 66 6.91 19.14 20.07
N ARG A 67 7.05 19.11 21.41
CA ARG A 67 8.18 19.68 22.15
C ARG A 67 9.57 19.29 21.63
N TYR A 68 9.69 18.11 21.03
CA TYR A 68 10.98 17.57 20.58
C TYR A 68 11.07 17.41 19.06
N THR A 69 10.03 17.80 18.32
CA THR A 69 9.95 17.46 16.90
C THR A 69 9.42 18.63 16.09
N TYR A 70 10.21 19.05 15.14
CA TYR A 70 9.84 19.94 14.05
C TYR A 70 9.86 19.16 12.73
N GLN A 71 9.08 19.58 11.76
CA GLN A 71 9.06 18.99 10.44
C GLN A 71 9.12 20.06 9.37
N SER A 72 9.94 19.84 8.34
CA SER A 72 9.94 20.66 7.13
C SER A 72 9.96 19.79 5.88
N GLY A 73 9.65 20.38 4.74
CA GLY A 73 9.99 19.75 3.47
C GLY A 73 11.43 20.06 3.06
N ASN A 74 11.76 19.69 1.83
CA ASN A 74 13.08 19.88 1.25
C ASN A 74 12.95 20.29 -0.22
N PRO A 75 13.20 21.54 -0.58
CA PRO A 75 13.12 22.04 -1.96
C PRO A 75 14.06 21.30 -2.92
N TYR A 76 15.13 20.69 -2.40
CA TYR A 76 16.16 19.99 -3.18
C TYR A 76 15.82 18.52 -3.48
N LEU A 77 14.65 18.03 -3.07
CA LEU A 77 14.23 16.67 -3.39
C LEU A 77 14.16 16.43 -4.89
N LYS A 78 14.77 15.36 -5.34
CA LYS A 78 14.71 14.89 -6.72
C LYS A 78 13.51 13.97 -6.90
N PRO A 79 12.98 13.88 -8.12
CA PRO A 79 12.02 12.84 -8.48
C PRO A 79 12.62 11.44 -8.31
N MET A 80 11.82 10.50 -7.87
CA MET A 80 12.15 9.08 -7.86
C MET A 80 11.88 8.47 -9.22
N TYR A 81 12.81 7.67 -9.73
CA TYR A 81 12.62 6.91 -10.96
C TYR A 81 12.51 5.41 -10.65
N ILE A 82 11.57 4.76 -11.29
CA ILE A 82 11.29 3.35 -11.09
C ILE A 82 11.33 2.63 -12.44
N HIS A 83 12.27 1.70 -12.56
CA HIS A 83 12.30 0.74 -13.68
C HIS A 83 11.68 -0.55 -13.19
N SER A 84 10.59 -0.98 -13.81
CA SER A 84 9.86 -2.19 -13.41
C SER A 84 9.79 -3.19 -14.55
N LEU A 85 10.15 -4.44 -14.26
CA LEU A 85 9.92 -5.60 -15.10
C LEU A 85 8.94 -6.52 -14.40
N VAL A 86 7.74 -6.66 -14.95
CA VAL A 86 6.63 -7.39 -14.35
C VAL A 86 6.25 -8.57 -15.20
N LEU A 87 6.32 -9.76 -14.62
CA LEU A 87 5.78 -11.00 -15.16
C LEU A 87 4.48 -11.34 -14.42
N ASN A 88 3.38 -11.42 -15.14
CA ASN A 88 2.12 -11.92 -14.61
C ASN A 88 1.76 -13.25 -15.26
N CYS A 89 1.26 -14.17 -14.45
CA CYS A 89 0.74 -15.45 -14.87
C CYS A 89 -0.67 -15.60 -14.27
N ALA A 90 -1.68 -15.74 -15.13
CA ALA A 90 -3.06 -16.00 -14.71
C ALA A 90 -3.50 -17.37 -15.23
N TYR A 91 -4.00 -18.20 -14.32
CA TYR A 91 -4.56 -19.51 -14.62
C TYR A 91 -5.85 -19.71 -13.83
N LYS A 92 -7.00 -19.69 -14.52
CA LYS A 92 -8.32 -19.91 -13.88
C LYS A 92 -8.46 -19.18 -12.53
N TRP A 93 -8.20 -19.88 -11.44
CA TRP A 93 -8.31 -19.44 -10.05
C TRP A 93 -6.98 -18.97 -9.43
N MET A 94 -5.87 -18.98 -10.19
CA MET A 94 -4.54 -18.59 -9.73
C MET A 94 -4.05 -17.35 -10.46
N ASN A 95 -3.49 -16.40 -9.72
CA ASN A 95 -2.73 -15.27 -10.26
C ASN A 95 -1.38 -15.22 -9.57
N MET A 96 -0.31 -15.11 -10.34
CA MET A 96 1.05 -14.93 -9.87
C MET A 96 1.66 -13.69 -10.51
N THR A 97 2.34 -12.89 -9.72
CA THR A 97 3.08 -11.71 -10.17
C THR A 97 4.50 -11.77 -9.64
N VAL A 98 5.46 -11.59 -10.53
CA VAL A 98 6.86 -11.37 -10.20
C VAL A 98 7.21 -9.97 -10.71
N ASN A 99 7.60 -9.08 -9.82
CA ASN A 99 8.00 -7.72 -10.18
C ASN A 99 9.42 -7.46 -9.69
N TYR A 100 10.34 -7.28 -10.62
CA TYR A 100 11.67 -6.76 -10.34
C TYR A 100 11.70 -5.27 -10.63
N SER A 101 12.11 -4.48 -9.66
CA SER A 101 12.20 -3.02 -9.79
C SER A 101 13.57 -2.52 -9.36
N ARG A 102 14.14 -1.61 -10.14
CA ARG A 102 15.26 -0.76 -9.73
C ARG A 102 14.74 0.63 -9.45
N ILE A 103 15.05 1.13 -8.25
CA ILE A 103 14.54 2.39 -7.72
C ILE A 103 15.70 3.34 -7.49
N ASN A 104 15.61 4.51 -8.13
CA ASN A 104 16.63 5.55 -8.07
C ASN A 104 16.06 6.77 -7.35
N ASP A 105 16.89 7.45 -6.56
CA ASP A 105 16.55 8.67 -5.82
C ASP A 105 15.27 8.53 -4.95
N ALA A 106 15.04 7.38 -4.30
CA ALA A 106 13.86 7.18 -3.47
C ALA A 106 13.80 8.19 -2.31
N PRO A 107 12.63 8.80 -2.03
CA PRO A 107 12.50 9.65 -0.87
C PRO A 107 12.48 8.83 0.43
N THR A 108 13.15 9.32 1.44
CA THR A 108 13.14 8.79 2.81
C THR A 108 13.12 9.93 3.81
N MET A 109 12.62 9.68 5.02
CA MET A 109 12.66 10.69 6.07
C MET A 109 14.01 10.64 6.78
N SER A 110 14.68 11.77 6.85
CA SER A 110 15.86 11.98 7.67
C SER A 110 15.53 12.79 8.91
N THR A 111 16.32 12.63 9.94
CA THR A 111 16.26 13.46 11.13
C THR A 111 17.63 14.00 11.46
N GLU A 112 17.65 15.27 11.75
CA GLU A 112 18.85 15.99 12.15
C GLU A 112 18.54 16.83 13.41
N PRO A 113 19.55 17.21 14.20
CA PRO A 113 19.36 18.18 15.27
C PRO A 113 18.73 19.47 14.72
N TYR A 114 17.74 20.03 15.43
CA TYR A 114 17.11 21.27 14.98
C TYR A 114 18.06 22.43 15.17
N PRO A 115 18.39 23.20 14.10
CA PRO A 115 19.32 24.32 14.19
C PRO A 115 18.86 25.38 15.20
N GLY A 116 19.77 25.84 16.07
CA GLY A 116 19.50 26.90 17.05
C GLY A 116 18.88 26.41 18.37
N TYR A 117 18.78 25.11 18.59
CA TYR A 117 18.42 24.53 19.88
C TYR A 117 19.61 23.77 20.49
N ASP A 118 19.93 24.11 21.76
CA ASP A 118 21.03 23.45 22.50
C ASP A 118 20.64 22.07 23.01
N ASP A 119 19.33 21.75 23.07
CA ASP A 119 18.83 20.44 23.48
C ASP A 119 18.96 19.44 22.33
N PRO A 120 19.85 18.42 22.46
CA PRO A 120 20.03 17.40 21.43
C PRO A 120 18.81 16.51 21.23
N LEU A 121 17.80 16.64 22.09
CA LEU A 121 16.54 15.92 21.96
C LEU A 121 15.61 16.58 20.92
N VAL A 122 15.84 17.86 20.59
CA VAL A 122 15.02 18.55 19.59
C VAL A 122 15.52 18.23 18.19
N SER A 123 14.63 17.71 17.38
CA SER A 123 14.97 17.18 16.06
C SER A 123 14.11 17.79 14.96
N LEU A 124 14.73 18.02 13.81
CA LEU A 124 14.08 18.38 12.56
C LEU A 124 13.94 17.14 11.69
N ILE A 125 12.72 16.80 11.31
CA ILE A 125 12.41 15.74 10.36
C ILE A 125 12.19 16.36 8.99
N ARG A 126 12.91 15.86 7.98
CA ARG A 126 12.68 16.27 6.59
C ARG A 126 12.90 15.14 5.60
N PRO A 127 12.20 15.15 4.46
CA PRO A 127 12.45 14.18 3.41
C PRO A 127 13.77 14.48 2.70
N ILE A 128 14.52 13.42 2.41
CA ILE A 128 15.74 13.43 1.59
C ILE A 128 15.65 12.30 0.56
N ASN A 129 16.42 12.38 -0.53
CA ASN A 129 16.61 11.21 -1.39
C ASN A 129 17.62 10.24 -0.76
N THR A 130 17.41 8.95 -0.96
CA THR A 130 18.40 7.93 -0.57
C THR A 130 19.72 8.18 -1.27
N ARG A 131 20.83 7.85 -0.58
CA ARG A 131 22.17 7.98 -1.17
C ARG A 131 22.42 6.94 -2.25
N ASP A 132 21.91 5.74 -2.04
CA ASP A 132 22.10 4.60 -2.92
C ASP A 132 20.77 4.21 -3.59
N ASP A 133 20.87 3.90 -4.87
CA ASP A 133 19.80 3.20 -5.57
C ASP A 133 19.66 1.78 -5.03
N TYR A 134 18.46 1.23 -5.06
CA TYR A 134 18.25 -0.13 -4.61
C TYR A 134 17.36 -0.94 -5.54
N ASN A 135 17.51 -2.26 -5.43
CA ASN A 135 16.71 -3.21 -6.16
C ASN A 135 15.64 -3.83 -5.26
N GLN A 136 14.51 -4.16 -5.85
CA GLN A 136 13.42 -4.81 -5.17
C GLN A 136 12.86 -5.93 -6.04
N LEU A 137 12.70 -7.12 -5.45
CA LEU A 137 11.98 -8.24 -6.05
C LEU A 137 10.73 -8.52 -5.24
N LEU A 138 9.57 -8.37 -5.87
CA LEU A 138 8.28 -8.70 -5.29
C LEU A 138 7.75 -9.99 -5.92
N LEU A 139 7.41 -10.93 -5.08
CA LEU A 139 6.71 -12.17 -5.45
C LEU A 139 5.32 -12.13 -4.83
N HIS A 140 4.29 -12.33 -5.63
CA HIS A 140 2.91 -12.41 -5.16
C HIS A 140 2.21 -13.57 -5.84
N ILE A 141 1.49 -14.36 -5.05
CA ILE A 141 0.59 -15.40 -5.54
C ILE A 141 -0.75 -15.26 -4.84
N ALA A 142 -1.83 -15.36 -5.61
CA ALA A 142 -3.20 -15.35 -5.11
C ALA A 142 -3.98 -16.50 -5.73
N LEU A 143 -4.66 -17.28 -4.88
CA LEU A 143 -5.48 -18.43 -5.25
C LEU A 143 -6.91 -18.18 -4.82
N ARG A 144 -7.87 -18.34 -5.74
CA ARG A 144 -9.29 -18.10 -5.51
C ARG A 144 -10.14 -19.22 -6.12
N PRO A 145 -9.95 -20.50 -5.71
CA PRO A 145 -10.80 -21.56 -6.20
C PRO A 145 -12.23 -21.42 -5.64
N VAL A 146 -13.19 -21.96 -6.36
CA VAL A 146 -14.58 -22.10 -5.90
C VAL A 146 -14.84 -23.59 -5.70
N ILE A 147 -15.12 -24.01 -4.47
CA ILE A 147 -15.30 -25.42 -4.10
C ILE A 147 -16.69 -25.59 -3.46
N GLY A 148 -17.71 -25.72 -4.31
CA GLY A 148 -19.10 -25.77 -3.86
C GLY A 148 -19.50 -24.51 -3.10
N CYS A 149 -19.88 -24.65 -1.83
CA CYS A 149 -20.24 -23.54 -0.94
C CYS A 149 -19.03 -22.85 -0.30
N TRP A 150 -17.83 -23.32 -0.52
CA TRP A 150 -16.61 -22.79 0.04
C TRP A 150 -15.83 -21.96 -0.99
N HIS A 151 -15.57 -20.71 -0.67
CA HIS A 151 -14.87 -19.71 -1.48
C HIS A 151 -13.58 -19.28 -0.77
N PRO A 152 -12.51 -20.08 -0.81
CA PRO A 152 -11.26 -19.71 -0.18
C PRO A 152 -10.51 -18.65 -1.01
N TYR A 153 -9.79 -17.80 -0.31
CA TYR A 153 -8.80 -16.90 -0.87
C TYR A 153 -7.50 -17.05 -0.10
N TRP A 154 -6.44 -17.47 -0.79
CA TRP A 154 -5.10 -17.56 -0.23
C TRP A 154 -4.20 -16.62 -0.99
N SER A 155 -3.37 -15.86 -0.26
CA SER A 155 -2.35 -15.06 -0.88
C SER A 155 -1.05 -15.10 -0.10
N ALA A 156 0.04 -15.15 -0.83
CA ALA A 156 1.39 -15.01 -0.31
C ALA A 156 2.07 -13.86 -1.06
N TYR A 157 2.72 -12.99 -0.31
CA TYR A 157 3.38 -11.82 -0.82
C TYR A 157 4.71 -11.69 -0.10
N VAL A 158 5.80 -11.57 -0.86
CA VAL A 158 7.16 -11.45 -0.33
C VAL A 158 7.90 -10.40 -1.12
N ILE A 159 8.57 -9.48 -0.40
CA ILE A 159 9.49 -8.50 -0.97
C ILE A 159 10.90 -8.77 -0.47
N PHE A 160 11.83 -8.86 -1.39
CA PHE A 160 13.25 -8.78 -1.15
C PHE A 160 13.76 -7.43 -1.61
N ARG A 161 14.60 -6.78 -0.81
CA ARG A 161 15.22 -5.50 -1.15
C ARG A 161 16.56 -5.36 -0.48
N ASP A 162 17.44 -4.53 -1.06
CA ASP A 162 18.75 -4.17 -0.52
C ASP A 162 18.81 -2.69 -0.12
N TYR A 163 17.80 -2.27 0.66
CA TYR A 163 17.59 -0.88 1.02
C TYR A 163 18.51 -0.45 2.17
N LYS A 164 19.11 0.75 2.04
CA LYS A 164 19.89 1.39 3.10
C LYS A 164 19.16 2.62 3.62
N SER A 165 18.81 2.59 4.89
CA SER A 165 18.15 3.71 5.58
C SER A 165 19.20 4.57 6.30
N PRO A 166 19.13 5.90 6.20
CA PRO A 166 19.98 6.77 7.02
C PRO A 166 19.56 6.68 8.49
N CYS A 167 20.54 6.74 9.39
CA CYS A 167 20.33 6.84 10.83
C CYS A 167 20.58 8.28 11.31
N ALA A 168 20.07 8.61 12.50
CA ALA A 168 20.19 9.95 13.09
C ALA A 168 21.64 10.39 13.39
N ASP A 169 22.54 9.43 13.61
CA ASP A 169 23.98 9.64 13.82
C ASP A 169 24.78 9.84 12.52
N GLY A 170 24.10 9.88 11.37
CA GLY A 170 24.70 9.99 10.05
C GLY A 170 25.19 8.64 9.48
N SER A 171 25.11 7.54 10.22
CA SER A 171 25.37 6.21 9.73
C SER A 171 24.24 5.69 8.82
N THR A 172 24.42 4.52 8.24
CA THR A 172 23.35 3.84 7.47
C THR A 172 23.15 2.44 8.01
N ILE A 173 21.90 2.01 8.08
CA ILE A 173 21.52 0.63 8.39
C ILE A 173 20.98 -0.07 7.15
N THR A 174 21.44 -1.29 6.92
CA THR A 174 20.92 -2.14 5.84
C THR A 174 19.64 -2.85 6.30
N LEU A 175 18.56 -2.62 5.57
CA LEU A 175 17.25 -3.21 5.79
C LEU A 175 16.97 -4.20 4.64
N ASN A 176 17.42 -5.43 4.79
CA ASN A 176 17.41 -6.48 3.75
C ASN A 176 16.73 -7.78 4.17
N HIS A 177 16.16 -7.85 5.39
CA HIS A 177 15.33 -9.00 5.75
C HIS A 177 14.04 -8.98 4.94
N PRO A 178 13.68 -10.11 4.29
CA PRO A 178 12.48 -10.14 3.46
C PRO A 178 11.23 -9.71 4.23
N TYR A 179 10.43 -8.84 3.64
CA TYR A 179 9.09 -8.53 4.14
C TYR A 179 8.09 -9.48 3.50
N ALA A 180 7.32 -10.19 4.32
CA ALA A 180 6.33 -11.14 3.83
C ALA A 180 4.97 -10.97 4.51
N SER A 181 3.92 -11.38 3.80
CA SER A 181 2.56 -11.47 4.32
C SER A 181 1.88 -12.68 3.70
N PHE A 182 1.28 -13.50 4.56
CA PHE A 182 0.50 -14.67 4.17
C PHE A 182 -0.92 -14.46 4.67
N ALA A 183 -1.88 -14.43 3.75
CA ALA A 183 -3.29 -14.25 4.08
C ALA A 183 -4.10 -15.48 3.65
N TRP A 184 -5.03 -15.85 4.50
CA TRP A 184 -5.95 -16.95 4.33
C TRP A 184 -7.35 -16.50 4.74
N GLN A 185 -8.22 -16.38 3.77
CA GLN A 185 -9.63 -16.04 3.96
C GLN A 185 -10.50 -17.16 3.45
N ASN A 186 -11.58 -17.45 4.16
CA ASN A 186 -12.58 -18.43 3.78
C ASN A 186 -13.95 -17.82 3.96
N ASP A 187 -14.72 -17.82 2.90
CA ASP A 187 -16.13 -17.51 2.93
C ASP A 187 -16.89 -18.81 2.61
N ILE A 188 -17.76 -19.21 3.54
CA ILE A 188 -18.54 -20.43 3.43
C ILE A 188 -20.02 -20.06 3.41
N GLU A 189 -20.67 -20.32 2.29
CA GLU A 189 -22.10 -20.10 2.14
C GLU A 189 -22.86 -21.31 2.71
N LEU A 190 -23.65 -21.03 3.75
CA LEU A 190 -24.42 -22.04 4.45
C LEU A 190 -25.92 -21.95 4.07
N PRO A 191 -26.71 -23.02 4.25
CA PRO A 191 -28.14 -22.99 4.02
C PRO A 191 -28.85 -21.87 4.78
N ARG A 192 -30.02 -21.42 4.28
CA ARG A 192 -30.87 -20.37 4.88
C ARG A 192 -30.19 -19.00 4.94
N HIS A 193 -29.35 -18.67 3.94
CA HIS A 193 -28.64 -17.39 3.79
C HIS A 193 -27.71 -17.04 4.96
N TRP A 194 -27.10 -18.05 5.56
CA TRP A 194 -25.98 -17.87 6.46
C TRP A 194 -24.66 -17.82 5.69
N ARG A 195 -23.74 -17.00 6.14
CA ARG A 195 -22.37 -16.96 5.66
C ARG A 195 -21.42 -16.97 6.86
N LEU A 196 -20.44 -17.85 6.82
CA LEU A 196 -19.33 -17.90 7.77
C LEU A 196 -18.09 -17.35 7.08
N SER A 197 -17.45 -16.33 7.68
CA SER A 197 -16.21 -15.76 7.19
C SER A 197 -15.10 -15.96 8.22
N LEU A 198 -14.00 -16.55 7.79
CA LEU A 198 -12.81 -16.77 8.59
C LEU A 198 -11.62 -16.13 7.89
N MET A 199 -10.81 -15.35 8.61
CA MET A 199 -9.58 -14.78 8.08
C MET A 199 -8.43 -14.98 9.05
N ALA A 200 -7.29 -15.33 8.50
CA ALA A 200 -6.01 -15.32 9.18
C ALA A 200 -4.97 -14.64 8.29
N GLN A 201 -4.14 -13.80 8.89
CA GLN A 201 -2.99 -13.18 8.25
C GLN A 201 -1.77 -13.31 9.15
N TRP A 202 -0.70 -13.82 8.59
CA TRP A 202 0.58 -13.90 9.28
C TRP A 202 1.60 -13.00 8.60
N LEU A 203 2.19 -12.10 9.40
CA LEU A 203 3.30 -11.23 9.03
C LEU A 203 4.51 -11.67 9.84
N PRO A 204 5.48 -12.36 9.24
CA PRO A 204 6.73 -12.71 9.91
C PRO A 204 7.59 -11.47 10.17
N LYS A 205 8.66 -11.64 10.94
CA LYS A 205 9.71 -10.62 11.08
C LYS A 205 10.27 -10.27 9.72
N GLY A 206 10.61 -9.00 9.52
CA GLY A 206 11.14 -8.51 8.25
C GLY A 206 11.35 -7.00 8.27
N ASP A 207 11.89 -6.48 7.19
CA ASP A 207 12.22 -5.06 7.05
C ASP A 207 11.35 -4.39 6.00
N THR A 208 10.87 -3.18 6.29
CA THR A 208 10.30 -2.25 5.32
C THR A 208 11.30 -1.11 5.05
N ASN A 209 10.90 0.00 4.43
CA ASN A 209 11.85 1.06 4.07
C ASN A 209 12.58 1.70 5.27
N ASN A 210 11.90 1.88 6.39
CA ASN A 210 12.47 2.48 7.60
C ASN A 210 12.03 1.79 8.88
N PHE A 211 11.43 0.63 8.75
CA PHE A 211 10.81 -0.08 9.88
C PHE A 211 11.18 -1.56 9.84
N ARG A 212 11.62 -2.08 10.99
CA ARG A 212 11.90 -3.51 11.20
C ARG A 212 10.82 -4.11 12.09
N ILE A 213 10.14 -5.11 11.57
CA ILE A 213 9.20 -5.92 12.35
C ILE A 213 10.02 -6.89 13.20
N THR A 214 10.05 -6.66 14.52
CA THR A 214 10.82 -7.47 15.46
C THR A 214 10.03 -8.64 16.03
N ARG A 215 8.71 -8.59 15.91
CA ARG A 215 7.79 -9.64 16.34
C ARG A 215 6.84 -10.00 15.22
N SER A 216 6.72 -11.32 14.92
CA SER A 216 5.70 -11.78 13.97
C SER A 216 4.29 -11.48 14.48
N VAL A 217 3.44 -10.98 13.58
CA VAL A 217 2.06 -10.60 13.87
C VAL A 217 1.12 -11.62 13.27
N PHE A 218 0.13 -12.04 14.02
CA PHE A 218 -0.93 -12.90 13.53
C PHE A 218 -2.28 -12.22 13.76
N ASN A 219 -2.87 -11.74 12.67
CA ASN A 219 -4.19 -11.13 12.66
C ASN A 219 -5.23 -12.18 12.29
N SER A 220 -6.37 -12.20 12.96
CA SER A 220 -7.45 -13.09 12.61
C SER A 220 -8.82 -12.49 12.89
N PHE A 221 -9.83 -12.93 12.17
CA PHE A 221 -11.21 -12.69 12.54
C PHE A 221 -12.11 -13.87 12.20
N VAL A 222 -13.20 -13.98 12.94
CA VAL A 222 -14.32 -14.89 12.69
C VAL A 222 -15.57 -14.05 12.57
N GLY A 223 -16.32 -14.23 11.49
CA GLY A 223 -17.57 -13.52 11.22
C GLY A 223 -18.70 -14.47 10.85
N VAL A 224 -19.90 -14.15 11.33
CA VAL A 224 -21.14 -14.85 10.96
C VAL A 224 -22.13 -13.81 10.48
N GLN A 225 -22.61 -13.98 9.26
CA GLN A 225 -23.59 -13.11 8.63
C GLN A 225 -24.86 -13.89 8.33
N ARG A 226 -26.00 -13.23 8.46
CA ARG A 226 -27.28 -13.75 8.01
C ARG A 226 -28.07 -12.68 7.28
N ASP A 227 -28.57 -13.04 6.10
CA ASP A 227 -29.50 -12.22 5.34
C ASP A 227 -30.93 -12.73 5.58
N ILE A 228 -31.81 -11.84 6.05
CA ILE A 228 -33.18 -12.11 6.42
C ILE A 228 -34.10 -11.30 5.50
N SER A 229 -34.93 -12.00 4.72
CA SER A 229 -35.95 -11.33 3.91
C SER A 229 -37.18 -11.02 4.77
N LEU A 230 -37.55 -9.75 4.84
CA LEU A 230 -38.68 -9.24 5.64
C LEU A 230 -39.93 -9.01 4.78
N ARG A 231 -40.14 -9.78 3.72
CA ARG A 231 -41.28 -9.67 2.77
C ARG A 231 -41.42 -8.22 2.25
N SER A 232 -42.50 -7.53 2.65
CA SER A 232 -42.80 -6.15 2.22
C SER A 232 -41.91 -5.09 2.86
N LEU A 233 -41.18 -5.41 3.92
CA LEU A 233 -40.31 -4.49 4.67
C LEU A 233 -38.88 -4.48 4.17
N GLY A 234 -38.57 -5.24 3.11
CA GLY A 234 -37.22 -5.29 2.53
C GLY A 234 -36.36 -6.43 3.08
N SER A 235 -35.06 -6.19 3.27
CA SER A 235 -34.10 -7.18 3.77
C SER A 235 -33.28 -6.63 4.93
N LEU A 236 -33.01 -7.49 5.90
CA LEU A 236 -32.14 -7.21 7.04
C LEU A 236 -30.92 -8.11 6.96
N THR A 237 -29.72 -7.53 6.95
CA THR A 237 -28.45 -8.23 7.11
C THR A 237 -27.93 -8.03 8.52
N ALA A 238 -27.71 -9.09 9.25
CA ALA A 238 -27.03 -9.11 10.54
C ALA A 238 -25.64 -9.73 10.35
N ASP A 239 -24.58 -9.00 10.73
CA ASP A 239 -23.19 -9.43 10.59
C ASP A 239 -22.48 -9.23 11.95
N LEU A 240 -22.15 -10.34 12.60
CA LEU A 240 -21.41 -10.38 13.86
C LEU A 240 -19.97 -10.83 13.57
N ARG A 241 -19.01 -10.04 14.00
CA ARG A 241 -17.58 -10.33 13.85
C ARG A 241 -16.85 -10.26 15.18
N CYS A 242 -15.92 -11.19 15.35
CA CYS A 242 -14.92 -11.14 16.41
C CYS A 242 -13.54 -10.96 15.77
N TYR A 243 -12.93 -9.82 15.99
CA TYR A 243 -11.56 -9.52 15.55
C TYR A 243 -10.59 -9.92 16.65
N ASP A 244 -9.47 -10.49 16.23
CA ASP A 244 -8.39 -10.99 17.07
C ASP A 244 -8.89 -11.85 18.24
N PRO A 245 -9.64 -12.94 17.98
CA PRO A 245 -10.21 -13.79 19.01
C PRO A 245 -9.15 -14.39 19.95
N PHE A 246 -7.90 -14.49 19.51
CA PHE A 246 -6.79 -15.09 20.25
C PHE A 246 -5.84 -14.05 20.87
N GLU A 247 -6.07 -12.75 20.67
CA GLU A 247 -5.23 -11.64 21.15
C GLU A 247 -3.76 -11.75 20.69
N THR A 248 -3.58 -12.12 19.44
CA THR A 248 -2.27 -12.37 18.81
C THR A 248 -1.80 -11.24 17.89
N ALA A 249 -2.66 -10.28 17.59
CA ALA A 249 -2.37 -9.13 16.72
C ALA A 249 -1.49 -8.08 17.44
N LYS A 250 -0.41 -8.54 18.07
CA LYS A 250 0.58 -7.67 18.75
C LYS A 250 1.66 -7.34 17.76
N ASP A 251 1.74 -6.08 17.33
CA ASP A 251 2.83 -5.61 16.51
C ASP A 251 3.91 -4.94 17.36
N GLU A 252 5.13 -5.27 17.06
CA GLU A 252 6.31 -4.72 17.69
C GLU A 252 7.40 -4.52 16.64
N GLY A 253 8.00 -3.34 16.63
CA GLY A 253 9.03 -3.03 15.65
C GLY A 253 9.85 -1.81 16.03
N ILE A 254 10.89 -1.59 15.23
CA ILE A 254 11.84 -0.50 15.37
C ILE A 254 11.75 0.37 14.13
N ILE A 255 11.53 1.68 14.32
CA ILE A 255 11.59 2.70 13.28
C ILE A 255 13.01 3.24 13.27
N PHE A 256 13.66 3.20 12.12
CA PHE A 256 14.99 3.76 11.89
C PHE A 256 14.90 5.12 11.19
N GLY A 257 15.96 5.92 11.31
CA GLY A 257 16.11 7.18 10.57
C GLY A 257 15.95 8.43 11.41
N ILE A 258 15.24 8.38 12.55
CA ILE A 258 15.08 9.54 13.43
C ILE A 258 15.73 9.32 14.79
N ARG A 259 15.40 8.24 15.36
CA ARG A 259 15.85 7.56 16.56
C ARG A 259 15.28 6.16 16.45
N GLU A 260 15.90 5.21 17.10
CA GLU A 260 15.24 3.94 17.27
C GLU A 260 14.00 4.15 18.14
N LEU A 261 12.84 4.19 17.48
CA LEU A 261 11.56 4.22 18.16
C LEU A 261 11.00 2.80 18.18
N THR A 262 10.93 2.21 19.35
CA THR A 262 10.21 0.95 19.52
C THR A 262 8.72 1.22 19.55
N SER A 263 7.98 0.71 18.58
CA SER A 263 6.52 0.72 18.55
C SER A 263 5.99 -0.61 19.09
N LYS A 264 5.05 -0.55 20.03
CA LYS A 264 4.37 -1.72 20.60
C LYS A 264 2.88 -1.44 20.66
N ASN A 265 2.11 -2.20 19.88
CA ASN A 265 0.66 -2.12 19.93
C ASN A 265 0.11 -3.39 20.61
N PRO A 266 -0.71 -3.25 21.65
CA PRO A 266 -1.32 -4.39 22.30
C PRO A 266 -2.43 -4.98 21.44
N ALA A 267 -2.53 -6.30 21.41
CA ALA A 267 -3.68 -6.98 20.83
C ALA A 267 -4.93 -6.74 21.69
N ARG A 268 -6.08 -6.60 21.04
CA ARG A 268 -7.38 -6.48 21.71
C ARG A 268 -8.44 -7.23 20.94
N ARG A 269 -9.09 -8.15 21.63
CA ARG A 269 -10.30 -8.80 21.10
C ARG A 269 -11.42 -7.77 20.97
N THR A 270 -12.01 -7.69 19.79
CA THR A 270 -13.08 -6.74 19.50
C THR A 270 -14.26 -7.45 18.87
N PHE A 271 -15.45 -7.24 19.43
CA PHE A 271 -16.70 -7.70 18.83
C PHE A 271 -17.38 -6.55 18.11
N MET A 272 -17.87 -6.82 16.92
CA MET A 272 -18.61 -5.85 16.10
C MET A 272 -19.89 -6.49 15.60
N LEU A 273 -21.01 -5.83 15.83
CA LEU A 273 -22.30 -6.19 15.28
C LEU A 273 -22.75 -5.10 14.30
N ASN A 274 -22.91 -5.47 13.04
CA ASN A 274 -23.48 -4.60 12.02
C ASN A 274 -24.89 -5.08 11.67
N LEU A 275 -25.85 -4.17 11.75
CA LEU A 275 -27.21 -4.40 11.30
C LEU A 275 -27.50 -3.46 10.13
N THR A 276 -27.75 -4.03 8.97
CA THR A 276 -28.07 -3.27 7.75
C THR A 276 -29.49 -3.60 7.32
N TRP A 277 -30.37 -2.62 7.40
CA TRP A 277 -31.74 -2.75 6.91
C TRP A 277 -31.91 -1.99 5.59
N LYS A 278 -32.21 -2.73 4.56
CA LYS A 278 -32.55 -2.20 3.23
C LYS A 278 -34.06 -2.22 3.10
N PHE A 279 -34.66 -1.05 3.14
CA PHE A 279 -36.09 -0.85 2.95
C PHE A 279 -36.36 -0.09 1.67
N ASN A 280 -37.56 -0.27 1.11
CA ASN A 280 -38.03 0.46 -0.07
C ASN A 280 -37.06 0.35 -1.28
N GLU A 281 -36.51 -0.84 -1.53
CA GLU A 281 -35.82 -1.10 -2.78
C GLU A 281 -36.84 -1.04 -3.92
N ALA A 282 -37.03 0.17 -4.46
CA ALA A 282 -37.74 0.34 -5.72
C ALA A 282 -36.92 -0.44 -6.76
N ARG A 283 -37.41 -1.64 -7.12
CA ARG A 283 -36.92 -2.31 -8.32
C ARG A 283 -37.09 -1.31 -9.45
N SER A 284 -35.99 -0.80 -9.98
CA SER A 284 -36.05 0.06 -11.14
C SER A 284 -36.81 -0.69 -12.24
N LYS A 285 -38.08 -0.35 -12.39
CA LYS A 285 -38.92 -0.83 -13.51
C LYS A 285 -38.47 -0.22 -14.84
N TYR A 286 -37.55 0.73 -14.78
CA TYR A 286 -37.03 1.39 -15.96
C TYR A 286 -35.96 0.55 -16.63
N ARG A 287 -36.37 -0.38 -17.48
CA ARG A 287 -35.59 -0.91 -18.60
C ARG A 287 -35.70 0.06 -19.76
N GLY A 288 -35.33 1.30 -19.57
CA GLY A 288 -35.22 2.25 -20.66
C GLY A 288 -34.05 1.81 -21.56
N SER A 289 -34.34 1.59 -22.80
CA SER A 289 -33.30 1.60 -23.84
C SER A 289 -32.58 2.95 -23.71
N GLY A 290 -31.25 2.91 -23.42
CA GLY A 290 -30.46 4.15 -23.26
C GLY A 290 -30.67 5.06 -24.46
N ALA A 291 -30.75 6.38 -24.21
CA ALA A 291 -30.91 7.40 -25.25
C ALA A 291 -29.73 7.42 -26.22
N GLY A 292 -29.47 6.41 -26.93
CA GLY A 292 -28.35 6.22 -27.87
C GLY A 292 -28.29 4.84 -28.48
N GLU A 293 -29.10 3.86 -28.03
CA GLU A 293 -29.10 2.53 -28.64
C GLU A 293 -29.55 2.53 -30.10
N LYS A 294 -30.55 3.39 -30.44
CA LYS A 294 -30.98 3.56 -31.83
C LYS A 294 -29.92 4.23 -32.73
N GLN A 295 -28.98 4.96 -32.15
CA GLN A 295 -27.87 5.59 -32.88
C GLN A 295 -26.67 4.63 -33.01
N LYS A 296 -26.40 3.81 -32.01
CA LYS A 296 -25.38 2.74 -32.06
C LYS A 296 -25.75 1.63 -33.07
N ALA A 297 -27.02 1.33 -33.26
CA ALA A 297 -27.47 0.36 -34.29
C ALA A 297 -27.41 0.90 -35.74
N ARG A 298 -27.05 2.16 -35.92
CA ARG A 298 -26.86 2.78 -37.25
C ARG A 298 -25.38 3.00 -37.59
N MET A 299 -24.44 2.68 -36.73
CA MET A 299 -23.01 2.59 -36.95
C MET A 299 -22.58 1.16 -37.21
#